data_01c97c8ee12902a38948a454af29afe4
#
_entry.id   01c97c8ee12902a38948a454af29afe4
#
_cell.length_a   1.000
_cell.length_b   1.000
_cell.length_c   1.000
_cell.angle_alpha   90.00
_cell.angle_beta   90.00
_cell.angle_gamma   90.00
#
_symmetry.space_group_name_H-M   'P 1'
#
loop_
_entity.id
_entity.type
_entity.pdbx_description
1 polymer ?
#
loop_
_entity_poly.entity_id
_entity_poly.type
_entity_poly.pdbx_seq_one_letter_code
_entity_poly.pdbx_strand_id
1 'polypeptide(L)'
;MPGRGSVVMLAPHPDDPDTCAVFQKMLQLGGWEIWWVVLTSGWSGVRDEFAGTDKEAKTACRWQEQLDSCHLFGLNEDWYEFLGLPETDDGELADNLASYRHFASDLNELAPDIVILPWGKDTNATHRLTYEWFMRWRADRPVTAFFAEDPKSLDFTPHLEIVFDEETAAWKASLLECHRSQTDRNLATRGITFSERILSVNRRETGFVERYRIMG
;
A
#
# COMPACT_ATOMS: atom_id res chain seq x y z
N MET A 1 13.49 22.63 -10.30
CA MET A 1 12.56 23.38 -9.44
C MET A 1 12.69 22.78 -8.04
N PRO A 2 12.60 23.52 -6.94
CA PRO A 2 12.46 22.88 -5.62
C PRO A 2 11.22 21.99 -5.65
N GLY A 3 11.33 20.77 -5.09
CA GLY A 3 10.21 19.83 -4.98
C GLY A 3 9.03 20.48 -4.26
N ARG A 4 7.81 20.02 -4.55
CA ARG A 4 6.59 20.54 -3.88
C ARG A 4 6.46 20.07 -2.44
N GLY A 5 7.22 19.05 -2.03
CA GLY A 5 7.15 18.40 -0.74
C GLY A 5 7.19 16.88 -0.87
N SER A 6 7.02 16.18 0.25
CA SER A 6 7.09 14.72 0.32
C SER A 6 5.73 14.07 0.56
N VAL A 7 5.55 12.92 -0.07
CA VAL A 7 4.38 12.04 0.09
C VAL A 7 4.89 10.68 0.58
N VAL A 8 4.36 10.21 1.69
CA VAL A 8 4.60 8.84 2.16
C VAL A 8 3.39 7.98 1.82
N MET A 9 3.59 6.94 1.02
CA MET A 9 2.66 5.81 0.93
C MET A 9 2.98 4.84 2.07
N LEU A 10 2.13 4.84 3.07
CA LEU A 10 2.25 4.00 4.26
C LEU A 10 1.50 2.68 4.01
N ALA A 11 2.26 1.65 3.70
CA ALA A 11 1.77 0.36 3.26
C ALA A 11 1.80 -0.67 4.39
N PRO A 12 0.67 -1.20 4.85
CA PRO A 12 0.62 -2.33 5.78
C PRO A 12 1.42 -3.54 5.29
N HIS A 13 1.31 -3.87 4.00
CA HIS A 13 1.98 -5.02 3.37
C HIS A 13 2.63 -4.62 2.04
N PRO A 14 3.57 -5.42 1.52
CA PRO A 14 3.95 -5.37 0.11
C PRO A 14 2.69 -5.61 -0.76
N ASP A 15 2.48 -4.86 -1.82
CA ASP A 15 1.33 -4.76 -2.72
C ASP A 15 0.35 -3.59 -2.44
N ASP A 16 0.21 -3.14 -1.21
CA ASP A 16 -0.68 -2.01 -0.90
C ASP A 16 -0.35 -0.73 -1.68
N PRO A 17 0.94 -0.36 -1.93
CA PRO A 17 1.26 0.82 -2.73
C PRO A 17 0.66 0.76 -4.14
N ASP A 18 0.65 -0.42 -4.75
CA ASP A 18 0.20 -0.61 -6.13
C ASP A 18 -1.32 -0.56 -6.26
N THR A 19 -2.05 -0.82 -5.17
CA THR A 19 -3.51 -0.72 -5.16
C THR A 19 -4.01 0.70 -5.40
N CYS A 20 -3.19 1.72 -5.12
CA CYS A 20 -3.49 3.14 -5.28
C CYS A 20 -2.38 3.91 -6.05
N ALA A 21 -1.76 3.24 -7.03
CA ALA A 21 -0.58 3.73 -7.74
C ALA A 21 -0.87 4.94 -8.66
N VAL A 22 -2.08 5.09 -9.20
CA VAL A 22 -2.38 6.15 -10.17
C VAL A 22 -2.29 7.53 -9.54
N PHE A 23 -2.89 7.73 -8.37
CA PHE A 23 -2.80 9.01 -7.66
C PHE A 23 -1.36 9.34 -7.27
N GLN A 24 -0.60 8.35 -6.77
CA GLN A 24 0.82 8.52 -6.45
C GLN A 24 1.62 8.92 -7.69
N LYS A 25 1.36 8.29 -8.85
CA LYS A 25 2.02 8.64 -10.11
C LYS A 25 1.70 10.06 -10.56
N MET A 26 0.46 10.51 -10.41
CA MET A 26 0.07 11.89 -10.68
C MET A 26 0.81 12.89 -9.79
N LEU A 27 0.94 12.58 -8.49
CA LEU A 27 1.72 13.40 -7.55
C LEU A 27 3.19 13.45 -7.96
N GLN A 28 3.81 12.30 -8.29
CA GLN A 28 5.19 12.21 -8.77
C GLN A 28 5.42 13.09 -10.02
N LEU A 29 4.54 12.96 -11.02
CA LEU A 29 4.58 13.79 -12.24
C LEU A 29 4.34 15.28 -11.93
N GLY A 30 3.61 15.59 -10.87
CA GLY A 30 3.40 16.93 -10.32
C GLY A 30 4.61 17.49 -9.56
N GLY A 31 5.70 16.74 -9.41
CA GLY A 31 6.95 17.17 -8.75
C GLY A 31 6.99 16.90 -7.25
N TRP A 32 6.14 16.00 -6.73
CA TRP A 32 6.21 15.50 -5.36
C TRP A 32 7.21 14.35 -5.25
N GLU A 33 7.93 14.27 -4.14
CA GLU A 33 8.78 13.13 -3.79
C GLU A 33 7.92 12.03 -3.19
N ILE A 34 7.93 10.82 -3.77
CA ILE A 34 7.10 9.69 -3.33
C ILE A 34 7.96 8.69 -2.59
N TRP A 35 7.62 8.44 -1.34
CA TRP A 35 8.25 7.43 -0.48
C TRP A 35 7.28 6.27 -0.24
N TRP A 36 7.75 5.04 -0.40
CA TRP A 36 6.99 3.85 -0.02
C TRP A 36 7.58 3.26 1.26
N VAL A 37 6.76 3.23 2.31
CA VAL A 37 7.12 2.67 3.63
C VAL A 37 6.24 1.45 3.87
N VAL A 38 6.83 0.26 3.81
CA VAL A 38 6.15 -1.03 3.96
C VAL A 38 6.38 -1.55 5.36
N LEU A 39 5.32 -1.73 6.15
CA LEU A 39 5.40 -2.04 7.58
C LEU A 39 5.75 -3.48 7.88
N THR A 40 5.11 -4.44 7.21
CA THR A 40 5.24 -5.88 7.47
C THR A 40 5.74 -6.63 6.25
N SER A 41 6.16 -7.87 6.46
CA SER A 41 6.58 -8.73 5.36
C SER A 41 5.42 -9.27 4.52
N GLY A 42 4.22 -9.40 5.12
CA GLY A 42 3.05 -9.99 4.48
C GLY A 42 3.25 -11.48 4.13
N TRP A 43 4.15 -12.18 4.81
CA TRP A 43 4.51 -13.59 4.53
C TRP A 43 3.32 -14.53 4.57
N SER A 44 2.36 -14.30 5.47
CA SER A 44 1.15 -15.12 5.62
C SER A 44 0.23 -15.06 4.38
N GLY A 45 0.43 -14.06 3.53
CA GLY A 45 -0.23 -13.93 2.23
C GLY A 45 0.30 -14.87 1.15
N VAL A 46 1.42 -15.57 1.38
CA VAL A 46 2.04 -16.48 0.43
C VAL A 46 1.65 -17.92 0.73
N ARG A 47 1.12 -18.62 -0.25
CA ARG A 47 0.75 -20.03 -0.12
C ARG A 47 1.99 -20.92 -0.05
N ASP A 48 1.88 -22.04 0.66
CA ASP A 48 2.98 -23.02 0.78
C ASP A 48 3.33 -23.64 -0.57
N GLU A 49 2.36 -23.83 -1.45
CA GLU A 49 2.56 -24.37 -2.80
C GLU A 49 3.36 -23.40 -3.69
N PHE A 50 3.39 -22.10 -3.36
CA PHE A 50 4.09 -21.09 -4.14
C PHE A 50 5.57 -20.94 -3.72
N ALA A 51 5.85 -20.83 -2.42
CA ALA A 51 7.19 -20.55 -1.91
C ALA A 51 7.65 -21.47 -0.76
N GLY A 52 6.96 -22.59 -0.52
CA GLY A 52 7.23 -23.48 0.60
C GLY A 52 6.65 -22.96 1.93
N THR A 53 6.96 -23.69 3.00
CA THR A 53 6.45 -23.39 4.35
C THR A 53 7.34 -22.42 5.13
N ASP A 54 8.54 -22.13 4.63
CA ASP A 54 9.51 -21.28 5.30
C ASP A 54 9.10 -19.80 5.27
N LYS A 55 9.03 -19.18 6.46
CA LYS A 55 8.64 -17.78 6.63
C LYS A 55 9.63 -16.82 5.97
N GLU A 56 10.93 -17.09 6.11
CA GLU A 56 11.99 -16.28 5.54
C GLU A 56 11.93 -16.29 4.01
N ALA A 57 11.70 -17.47 3.41
CA ALA A 57 11.52 -17.60 1.96
C ALA A 57 10.31 -16.83 1.44
N LYS A 58 9.17 -16.90 2.15
CA LYS A 58 7.96 -16.15 1.84
C LYS A 58 8.17 -14.63 1.98
N THR A 59 8.86 -14.20 3.03
CA THR A 59 9.23 -12.79 3.24
C THR A 59 10.11 -12.28 2.10
N ALA A 60 11.17 -13.02 1.76
CA ALA A 60 12.06 -12.65 0.66
C ALA A 60 11.31 -12.56 -0.68
N CYS A 61 10.39 -13.50 -0.93
CA CYS A 61 9.53 -13.48 -2.11
C CYS A 61 8.70 -12.18 -2.18
N ARG A 62 7.99 -11.81 -1.11
CA ARG A 62 7.14 -10.62 -1.05
C ARG A 62 7.94 -9.33 -1.24
N TRP A 63 9.11 -9.25 -0.61
CA TRP A 63 9.96 -8.07 -0.74
C TRP A 63 10.54 -7.94 -2.14
N GLN A 64 10.94 -9.06 -2.78
CA GLN A 64 11.42 -9.01 -4.16
C GLN A 64 10.29 -8.57 -5.13
N GLU A 65 9.08 -9.08 -4.95
CA GLU A 65 7.91 -8.66 -5.73
C GLU A 65 7.65 -7.16 -5.60
N GLN A 66 7.76 -6.60 -4.38
CA GLN A 66 7.60 -5.16 -4.17
C GLN A 66 8.75 -4.37 -4.79
N LEU A 67 10.00 -4.85 -4.72
CA LEU A 67 11.12 -4.20 -5.39
C LEU A 67 10.94 -4.16 -6.91
N ASP A 68 10.48 -5.26 -7.51
CA ASP A 68 10.18 -5.32 -8.94
C ASP A 68 9.12 -4.26 -9.32
N SER A 69 8.09 -4.08 -8.48
CA SER A 69 7.07 -3.04 -8.67
C SER A 69 7.62 -1.63 -8.45
N CYS A 70 8.45 -1.38 -7.41
CA CYS A 70 9.13 -0.10 -7.19
C CYS A 70 9.90 0.36 -8.43
N HIS A 71 10.67 -0.55 -9.04
CA HIS A 71 11.43 -0.27 -10.26
C HIS A 71 10.49 0.05 -11.44
N LEU A 72 9.43 -0.73 -11.61
CA LEU A 72 8.45 -0.49 -12.68
C LEU A 72 7.66 0.82 -12.49
N PHE A 73 7.35 1.18 -11.25
CA PHE A 73 6.75 2.47 -10.92
C PHE A 73 7.72 3.63 -11.22
N GLY A 74 9.02 3.39 -11.18
CA GLY A 74 10.06 4.40 -11.34
C GLY A 74 10.31 5.20 -10.07
N LEU A 75 10.33 4.52 -8.93
CA LEU A 75 10.84 5.10 -7.69
C LEU A 75 12.37 5.18 -7.72
N ASN A 76 12.91 6.20 -7.05
CA ASN A 76 14.32 6.24 -6.71
C ASN A 76 14.62 5.13 -5.68
N GLU A 77 15.77 4.45 -5.81
CA GLU A 77 16.18 3.37 -4.91
C GLU A 77 16.24 3.80 -3.43
N ASP A 78 16.48 5.07 -3.14
CA ASP A 78 16.51 5.62 -1.79
C ASP A 78 15.10 5.93 -1.21
N TRP A 79 14.01 5.77 -2.00
CA TRP A 79 12.66 6.22 -1.64
C TRP A 79 11.68 5.10 -1.34
N TYR A 80 12.19 3.91 -1.01
CA TYR A 80 11.38 2.84 -0.46
C TYR A 80 12.05 2.18 0.75
N GLU A 81 11.26 1.84 1.74
CA GLU A 81 11.72 1.26 2.98
C GLU A 81 10.84 0.09 3.42
N PHE A 82 11.48 -0.98 3.83
CA PHE A 82 10.84 -2.11 4.48
C PHE A 82 11.17 -2.09 5.97
N LEU A 83 10.20 -1.72 6.81
CA LEU A 83 10.42 -1.63 8.26
C LEU A 83 10.56 -3.01 8.91
N GLY A 84 9.98 -4.04 8.32
CA GLY A 84 10.06 -5.39 8.85
C GLY A 84 9.56 -5.48 10.29
N LEU A 85 8.51 -4.74 10.62
CA LEU A 85 7.94 -4.75 11.96
C LEU A 85 7.48 -6.15 12.35
N PRO A 86 7.59 -6.51 13.63
CA PRO A 86 7.17 -7.82 14.12
C PRO A 86 5.72 -8.16 13.74
N GLU A 87 5.52 -9.39 13.30
CA GLU A 87 4.22 -9.97 12.99
C GLU A 87 3.89 -11.08 13.97
N THR A 88 2.61 -11.26 14.27
CA THR A 88 2.09 -12.39 15.05
C THR A 88 2.24 -13.71 14.30
N ASP A 89 1.95 -14.83 14.96
CA ASP A 89 1.95 -16.16 14.33
C ASP A 89 0.93 -16.27 13.18
N ASP A 90 -0.11 -15.42 13.18
CA ASP A 90 -1.11 -15.34 12.12
C ASP A 90 -0.67 -14.38 10.98
N GLY A 91 0.49 -13.72 11.12
CA GLY A 91 1.06 -12.80 10.13
C GLY A 91 0.42 -11.40 10.15
N GLU A 92 -0.24 -11.03 11.24
CA GLU A 92 -0.74 -9.67 11.45
C GLU A 92 0.33 -8.81 12.15
N LEU A 93 0.31 -7.49 11.90
CA LEU A 93 1.19 -6.55 12.60
C LEU A 93 1.02 -6.67 14.11
N ALA A 94 2.12 -6.90 14.84
CA ALA A 94 2.09 -7.02 16.29
C ALA A 94 1.91 -5.65 16.97
N ASP A 95 0.76 -5.45 17.64
CA ASP A 95 0.47 -4.24 18.39
C ASP A 95 1.29 -4.19 19.69
N ASN A 96 2.42 -3.51 19.63
CA ASN A 96 3.26 -3.28 20.80
C ASN A 96 3.97 -1.92 20.75
N LEU A 97 4.41 -1.43 21.91
CA LEU A 97 5.00 -0.11 22.02
C LEU A 97 6.32 0.06 21.25
N ALA A 98 7.12 -1.00 21.11
CA ALA A 98 8.39 -0.95 20.39
C ALA A 98 8.14 -0.77 18.89
N SER A 99 7.23 -1.56 18.31
CA SER A 99 6.81 -1.44 16.91
C SER A 99 6.20 -0.07 16.63
N TYR A 100 5.32 0.42 17.49
CA TYR A 100 4.77 1.79 17.34
C TYR A 100 5.84 2.87 17.41
N ARG A 101 6.83 2.75 18.30
CA ARG A 101 7.93 3.73 18.38
C ARG A 101 8.80 3.73 17.13
N HIS A 102 9.09 2.57 16.57
CA HIS A 102 9.83 2.44 15.32
C HIS A 102 9.05 3.13 14.18
N PHE A 103 7.80 2.73 13.94
CA PHE A 103 6.89 3.38 13.00
C PHE A 103 6.84 4.92 13.16
N ALA A 104 6.69 5.42 14.40
CA ALA A 104 6.60 6.85 14.64
C ALA A 104 7.93 7.58 14.43
N SER A 105 9.07 6.91 14.68
CA SER A 105 10.41 7.43 14.43
C SER A 105 10.64 7.67 12.94
N ASP A 106 10.31 6.70 12.10
CA ASP A 106 10.50 6.80 10.65
C ASP A 106 9.63 7.92 10.06
N LEU A 107 8.35 7.99 10.44
CA LEU A 107 7.49 9.09 9.99
C LEU A 107 7.95 10.46 10.49
N ASN A 108 8.61 10.54 11.65
CA ASN A 108 9.21 11.80 12.12
C ASN A 108 10.44 12.18 11.31
N GLU A 109 11.24 11.21 10.88
CA GLU A 109 12.43 11.44 10.06
C GLU A 109 12.03 11.86 8.64
N LEU A 110 11.08 11.18 8.04
CA LEU A 110 10.54 11.52 6.71
C LEU A 110 9.77 12.84 6.70
N ALA A 111 9.15 13.21 7.82
CA ALA A 111 8.37 14.44 8.01
C ALA A 111 7.43 14.76 6.81
N PRO A 112 6.52 13.85 6.41
CA PRO A 112 5.74 13.99 5.19
C PRO A 112 4.74 15.14 5.26
N ASP A 113 4.53 15.80 4.11
CA ASP A 113 3.43 16.76 3.92
C ASP A 113 2.11 16.05 3.66
N ILE A 114 2.18 14.89 2.99
CA ILE A 114 1.06 14.05 2.62
C ILE A 114 1.35 12.60 3.03
N VAL A 115 0.34 11.93 3.60
CA VAL A 115 0.38 10.48 3.80
C VAL A 115 -0.80 9.83 3.09
N ILE A 116 -0.52 8.78 2.30
CA ILE A 116 -1.51 7.91 1.68
C ILE A 116 -1.46 6.57 2.42
N LEU A 117 -2.61 6.04 2.80
CA LEU A 117 -2.71 4.76 3.51
C LEU A 117 -4.11 4.15 3.32
N PRO A 118 -4.30 2.84 3.60
CA PRO A 118 -5.62 2.22 3.56
C PRO A 118 -6.62 2.85 4.53
N TRP A 119 -7.92 2.75 4.20
CA TRP A 119 -9.00 3.20 5.07
C TRP A 119 -9.10 2.37 6.35
N GLY A 120 -9.30 3.03 7.51
CA GLY A 120 -9.29 2.38 8.81
C GLY A 120 -10.48 1.47 9.12
N LYS A 121 -11.61 1.59 8.40
CA LYS A 121 -12.68 0.59 8.45
C LYS A 121 -12.43 -0.46 7.38
N ASP A 122 -11.67 -1.47 7.72
CA ASP A 122 -11.21 -2.56 6.85
C ASP A 122 -11.40 -3.91 7.54
N THR A 123 -11.56 -4.98 6.77
CA THR A 123 -11.62 -6.33 7.33
C THR A 123 -10.24 -6.88 7.74
N ASN A 124 -9.15 -6.31 7.20
CA ASN A 124 -7.77 -6.67 7.55
C ASN A 124 -7.32 -5.97 8.84
N ALA A 125 -6.82 -6.74 9.80
CA ALA A 125 -6.39 -6.24 11.11
C ALA A 125 -5.16 -5.33 11.01
N THR A 126 -4.18 -5.69 10.17
CA THR A 126 -2.97 -4.89 9.97
C THR A 126 -3.30 -3.51 9.35
N HIS A 127 -4.28 -3.43 8.41
CA HIS A 127 -4.76 -2.15 7.86
C HIS A 127 -5.39 -1.27 8.95
N ARG A 128 -6.25 -1.85 9.80
CA ARG A 128 -6.87 -1.12 10.92
C ARG A 128 -5.83 -0.60 11.90
N LEU A 129 -4.87 -1.44 12.28
CA LEU A 129 -3.82 -1.05 13.23
C LEU A 129 -2.90 0.02 12.65
N THR A 130 -2.53 -0.08 11.37
CA THR A 130 -1.76 0.96 10.67
C THR A 130 -2.49 2.30 10.70
N TYR A 131 -3.81 2.30 10.42
CA TYR A 131 -4.63 3.49 10.52
C TYR A 131 -4.66 4.06 11.94
N GLU A 132 -4.85 3.22 12.98
CA GLU A 132 -4.89 3.64 14.38
C GLU A 132 -3.55 4.26 14.82
N TRP A 133 -2.43 3.64 14.45
CA TRP A 133 -1.10 4.16 14.72
C TRP A 133 -0.84 5.49 14.00
N PHE A 134 -1.24 5.59 12.74
CA PHE A 134 -1.15 6.83 11.99
C PHE A 134 -2.00 7.94 12.64
N MET A 135 -3.25 7.67 13.02
CA MET A 135 -4.11 8.63 13.67
C MET A 135 -3.55 9.10 15.03
N ARG A 136 -2.93 8.19 15.78
CA ARG A 136 -2.22 8.52 17.01
C ARG A 136 -1.00 9.39 16.76
N TRP A 137 -0.18 9.06 15.73
CA TRP A 137 1.02 9.81 15.38
C TRP A 137 0.70 11.21 14.88
N ARG A 138 -0.34 11.36 14.08
CA ARG A 138 -0.71 12.66 13.47
C ARG A 138 -1.43 13.62 14.41
N ALA A 139 -1.85 13.22 15.61
CA ALA A 139 -2.74 13.99 16.47
C ALA A 139 -2.31 15.46 16.69
N ASP A 140 -1.00 15.70 16.75
CA ASP A 140 -0.39 17.02 16.95
C ASP A 140 0.40 17.50 15.71
N ARG A 141 0.12 16.98 14.52
CA ARG A 141 0.88 17.24 13.28
C ARG A 141 -0.04 17.67 12.14
N PRO A 142 0.28 18.79 11.47
CA PRO A 142 -0.49 19.28 10.33
C PRO A 142 -0.11 18.52 9.05
N VAL A 143 -0.48 17.24 8.96
CA VAL A 143 -0.24 16.41 7.78
C VAL A 143 -1.57 16.12 7.06
N THR A 144 -1.58 16.24 5.74
CA THR A 144 -2.75 15.85 4.93
C THR A 144 -2.75 14.34 4.70
N ALA A 145 -3.85 13.68 5.03
CA ALA A 145 -4.01 12.25 4.84
C ALA A 145 -5.04 11.93 3.75
N PHE A 146 -4.66 10.96 2.90
CA PHE A 146 -5.54 10.35 1.91
C PHE A 146 -5.71 8.87 2.25
N PHE A 147 -6.92 8.49 2.63
CA PHE A 147 -7.27 7.10 2.91
C PHE A 147 -7.80 6.45 1.65
N ALA A 148 -7.05 5.51 1.10
CA ALA A 148 -7.39 4.81 -0.13
C ALA A 148 -8.49 3.76 0.09
N GLU A 149 -9.40 3.63 -0.88
CA GLU A 149 -10.33 2.50 -0.94
C GLU A 149 -9.60 1.24 -1.39
N ASP A 150 -9.83 0.15 -0.67
CA ASP A 150 -9.34 -1.21 -0.93
C ASP A 150 -10.54 -2.16 -1.08
N PRO A 151 -10.43 -3.32 -1.74
CA PRO A 151 -11.51 -4.32 -1.80
C PRO A 151 -12.05 -4.81 -0.44
N LYS A 152 -11.33 -4.54 0.65
CA LYS A 152 -11.69 -4.90 2.03
C LYS A 152 -12.28 -3.73 2.82
N SER A 153 -12.31 -2.52 2.24
CA SER A 153 -12.84 -1.31 2.89
C SER A 153 -14.33 -1.43 3.17
N LEU A 154 -14.74 -1.02 4.36
CA LEU A 154 -16.13 -0.98 4.81
C LEU A 154 -16.60 0.46 4.95
N ASP A 155 -17.88 0.73 4.68
CA ASP A 155 -18.52 2.06 4.86
C ASP A 155 -17.72 3.20 4.21
N PHE A 156 -17.23 2.99 3.00
CA PHE A 156 -16.39 3.94 2.30
C PHE A 156 -17.24 4.97 1.52
N THR A 157 -17.06 6.25 1.84
CA THR A 157 -17.62 7.37 1.09
C THR A 157 -16.48 8.28 0.64
N PRO A 158 -16.20 8.40 -0.66
CA PRO A 158 -15.07 9.17 -1.16
C PRO A 158 -15.27 10.68 -1.02
N HIS A 159 -14.18 11.40 -0.82
CA HIS A 159 -14.09 12.85 -0.95
C HIS A 159 -13.35 13.27 -2.22
N LEU A 160 -12.55 12.36 -2.79
CA LEU A 160 -11.78 12.56 -4.01
C LEU A 160 -11.87 11.31 -4.88
N GLU A 161 -12.03 11.52 -6.17
CA GLU A 161 -12.02 10.48 -7.21
C GLU A 161 -10.98 10.83 -8.26
N ILE A 162 -10.05 9.92 -8.51
CA ILE A 162 -9.01 10.02 -9.55
C ILE A 162 -9.44 9.12 -10.70
N VAL A 163 -9.96 9.75 -11.75
CA VAL A 163 -10.42 9.05 -12.96
C VAL A 163 -9.23 8.75 -13.86
N PHE A 164 -9.19 7.54 -14.43
CA PHE A 164 -8.16 7.11 -15.36
C PHE A 164 -8.71 6.19 -16.46
N ASP A 165 -7.97 6.09 -17.56
CA ASP A 165 -8.35 5.35 -18.76
C ASP A 165 -7.81 3.91 -18.77
N GLU A 166 -8.11 3.17 -19.84
CA GLU A 166 -7.70 1.78 -20.04
C GLU A 166 -6.15 1.65 -20.16
N GLU A 167 -5.46 2.65 -20.72
CA GLU A 167 -3.99 2.63 -20.83
C GLU A 167 -3.35 2.71 -19.43
N THR A 168 -3.82 3.64 -18.62
CA THR A 168 -3.40 3.79 -17.21
C THR A 168 -3.78 2.56 -16.38
N ALA A 169 -4.95 1.96 -16.64
CA ALA A 169 -5.36 0.72 -15.98
C ALA A 169 -4.44 -0.46 -16.35
N ALA A 170 -4.01 -0.57 -17.61
CA ALA A 170 -3.05 -1.57 -18.06
C ALA A 170 -1.67 -1.36 -17.40
N TRP A 171 -1.21 -0.12 -17.27
CA TRP A 171 0.00 0.19 -16.52
C TRP A 171 -0.12 -0.20 -15.05
N LYS A 172 -1.21 0.15 -14.39
CA LYS A 172 -1.46 -0.26 -12.99
C LYS A 172 -1.52 -1.79 -12.85
N ALA A 173 -2.15 -2.49 -13.81
CA ALA A 173 -2.16 -3.95 -13.84
C ALA A 173 -0.75 -4.52 -13.85
N SER A 174 0.18 -3.95 -14.64
CA SER A 174 1.56 -4.45 -14.70
C SER A 174 2.31 -4.31 -13.38
N LEU A 175 2.04 -3.27 -12.58
CA LEU A 175 2.57 -3.15 -11.22
C LEU A 175 2.02 -4.27 -10.31
N LEU A 176 0.69 -4.46 -10.32
CA LEU A 176 0.03 -5.49 -9.52
C LEU A 176 0.47 -6.91 -9.91
N GLU A 177 0.84 -7.15 -11.16
CA GLU A 177 1.34 -8.43 -11.67
C GLU A 177 2.78 -8.76 -11.22
N CYS A 178 3.54 -7.77 -10.72
CA CYS A 178 4.79 -8.05 -10.01
C CYS A 178 4.56 -8.93 -8.77
N HIS A 179 3.38 -8.83 -8.14
CA HIS A 179 2.98 -9.61 -6.96
C HIS A 179 2.44 -11.00 -7.33
N ARG A 180 3.31 -11.84 -7.88
CA ARG A 180 2.98 -13.18 -8.38
C ARG A 180 2.42 -14.09 -7.28
N SER A 181 2.93 -14.00 -6.06
CA SER A 181 2.43 -14.74 -4.90
C SER A 181 0.97 -14.38 -4.58
N GLN A 182 0.59 -13.10 -4.76
CA GLN A 182 -0.78 -12.65 -4.56
C GLN A 182 -1.69 -13.05 -5.71
N THR A 183 -1.17 -13.08 -6.94
CA THR A 183 -1.90 -13.63 -8.10
C THR A 183 -2.17 -15.12 -7.90
N ASP A 184 -1.16 -15.91 -7.48
CA ASP A 184 -1.34 -17.33 -7.15
C ASP A 184 -2.43 -17.55 -6.09
N ARG A 185 -2.37 -16.80 -4.97
CA ARG A 185 -3.36 -16.85 -3.91
C ARG A 185 -4.77 -16.49 -4.39
N ASN A 186 -4.91 -15.43 -5.19
CA ASN A 186 -6.21 -14.99 -5.70
C ASN A 186 -6.79 -16.00 -6.69
N LEU A 187 -5.99 -16.56 -7.59
CA LEU A 187 -6.42 -17.64 -8.49
C LEU A 187 -6.91 -18.85 -7.70
N ALA A 188 -6.15 -19.31 -6.70
CA ALA A 188 -6.51 -20.47 -5.88
C ALA A 188 -7.79 -20.27 -5.04
N THR A 189 -8.04 -19.04 -4.56
CA THR A 189 -9.13 -18.77 -3.61
C THR A 189 -10.37 -18.13 -4.25
N ARG A 190 -10.22 -17.46 -5.42
CA ARG A 190 -11.26 -16.65 -6.06
C ARG A 190 -11.42 -16.91 -7.55
N GLY A 191 -10.48 -17.60 -8.20
CA GLY A 191 -10.50 -17.85 -9.64
C GLY A 191 -10.20 -16.64 -10.52
N ILE A 192 -9.71 -15.53 -9.95
CA ILE A 192 -9.29 -14.32 -10.66
C ILE A 192 -7.89 -13.90 -10.22
N THR A 193 -7.16 -13.15 -11.06
CA THR A 193 -5.84 -12.63 -10.72
C THR A 193 -5.91 -11.52 -9.67
N PHE A 194 -4.76 -11.16 -9.10
CA PHE A 194 -4.71 -10.05 -8.16
C PHE A 194 -5.02 -8.72 -8.85
N SER A 195 -4.47 -8.49 -10.05
CA SER A 195 -4.75 -7.28 -10.85
C SER A 195 -6.24 -7.16 -11.22
N GLU A 196 -6.88 -8.24 -11.68
CA GLU A 196 -8.33 -8.25 -11.96
C GLU A 196 -9.16 -7.90 -10.72
N ARG A 197 -8.80 -8.44 -9.55
CA ARG A 197 -9.48 -8.13 -8.29
C ARG A 197 -9.39 -6.65 -7.94
N ILE A 198 -8.21 -6.05 -8.00
CA ILE A 198 -8.01 -4.63 -7.65
C ILE A 198 -8.71 -3.74 -8.68
N LEU A 199 -8.52 -4.00 -9.97
CA LEU A 199 -9.15 -3.21 -11.02
C LEU A 199 -10.67 -3.34 -11.04
N SER A 200 -11.24 -4.45 -10.56
CA SER A 200 -12.71 -4.56 -10.44
C SER A 200 -13.31 -3.55 -9.46
N VAL A 201 -12.58 -3.17 -8.41
CA VAL A 201 -13.00 -2.11 -7.47
C VAL A 201 -12.90 -0.72 -8.11
N ASN A 202 -11.93 -0.54 -8.99
CA ASN A 202 -11.74 0.73 -9.70
C ASN A 202 -12.70 0.92 -10.87
N ARG A 203 -13.25 -0.15 -11.48
CA ARG A 203 -14.04 -0.09 -12.70
C ARG A 203 -15.37 0.65 -12.50
N ARG A 204 -15.73 1.49 -13.49
CA ARG A 204 -16.99 2.22 -13.62
C ARG A 204 -17.55 2.00 -15.03
N GLU A 205 -18.74 2.56 -15.31
CA GLU A 205 -19.35 2.48 -16.65
C GLU A 205 -18.43 3.03 -17.73
N THR A 206 -17.69 4.11 -17.41
CA THR A 206 -16.74 4.75 -18.31
C THR A 206 -15.35 4.87 -17.68
N GLY A 207 -14.51 3.84 -17.86
CA GLY A 207 -13.13 3.85 -17.36
C GLY A 207 -12.98 3.35 -15.93
N PHE A 208 -12.04 3.92 -15.20
CA PHE A 208 -11.64 3.49 -13.86
C PHE A 208 -11.50 4.67 -12.92
N VAL A 209 -11.56 4.41 -11.60
CA VAL A 209 -11.47 5.42 -10.54
C VAL A 209 -10.74 4.86 -9.34
N GLU A 210 -9.68 5.53 -8.89
CA GLU A 210 -9.20 5.39 -7.50
C GLU A 210 -9.95 6.36 -6.59
N ARG A 211 -10.35 5.92 -5.41
CA ARG A 211 -11.18 6.71 -4.49
C ARG A 211 -10.50 6.92 -3.15
N TYR A 212 -10.63 8.14 -2.62
CA TYR A 212 -9.97 8.55 -1.38
C TYR A 212 -10.91 9.31 -0.45
N ARG A 213 -10.73 9.09 0.86
CA ARG A 213 -11.21 10.03 1.88
C ARG A 213 -10.05 10.95 2.25
N ILE A 214 -10.36 12.22 2.54
CA ILE A 214 -9.35 13.23 2.84
C ILE A 214 -9.53 13.68 4.28
N MET A 215 -8.41 13.87 4.98
CA MET A 215 -8.34 14.50 6.30
C MET A 215 -7.16 15.48 6.30
N GLY A 216 -7.41 16.75 6.54
CA GLY A 216 -6.43 17.81 6.71
C GLY A 216 -6.19 18.14 8.17
#